data_925f24de0cc91be579ff4e68e106971d
#
_entry.id   925f24de0cc91be579ff4e68e106971d
#
_cell.length_a   1.000
_cell.length_b   1.000
_cell.length_c   1.000
_cell.angle_alpha   90.00
_cell.angle_beta   90.00
_cell.angle_gamma   90.00
#
_symmetry.space_group_name_H-M   'P 1'
#
loop_
_entity.id
_entity.type
_entity.pdbx_description
1 polymer ?
#
loop_
_entity_poly.entity_id
_entity_poly.type
_entity_poly.pdbx_seq_one_letter_code
_entity_poly.pdbx_strand_id
1 'polypeptide(L)'
;MKRKIMAIALVTMMIFAMVACGKKEKVEEGYTPKYSADTEYKISVVGTYSNFESLESEFERFYAYYPKGEIEYTYLDDYRNTIGQALAGQEAPDIYVVQPWMYGNPEYQGLFDGAEVLSDPELGINLDSIRSGLRWEMEDGNVVTIPVFATSYGMLVNIDIFEKENLKVPENYKELLETCEKLKAAGYDSPMMGANVSTTPGIGYAFAYPMFAKIVKDGGDIEDKLNALEPSAGEAMREPLNRLQDLVDRGCIDIDKCNAEIEDDYNSVIMRFFEGDVPMMLCSGDVVSGTKKRESTSEAFSAKPFKYSFYVAPSGDEGGYYMDSTSLLFCVNKNSTNLDMTNEFMRFLISTEELGLMAQEKRLITSSEDYSLDEIYGSLADFPEERTINFNDVSMLDTTVKQFRAAAYEVVNGQMTVDEAVAAYGTIPTD
;
A
#
# COMPACT_ATOMS: atom_id res chain seq x y z
N MET A 1 -0.44 -10.85 -43.05
CA MET A 1 0.59 -9.80 -43.19
C MET A 1 0.07 -8.35 -43.15
N LYS A 2 -1.21 -8.05 -43.35
CA LYS A 2 -1.73 -6.65 -43.31
C LYS A 2 -2.20 -6.14 -41.95
N ARG A 3 -2.27 -6.97 -40.92
CA ARG A 3 -2.68 -6.57 -39.54
C ARG A 3 -1.51 -6.18 -38.63
N LYS A 4 -0.28 -6.61 -38.92
CA LYS A 4 0.92 -6.28 -38.10
C LYS A 4 1.52 -4.88 -38.41
N ILE A 5 1.19 -4.31 -39.55
CA ILE A 5 1.71 -2.97 -39.95
C ILE A 5 0.86 -1.83 -39.35
N MET A 6 -0.39 -2.12 -38.93
CA MET A 6 -1.26 -1.10 -38.33
C MET A 6 -1.00 -0.84 -36.85
N ALA A 7 -0.42 -1.78 -36.13
CA ALA A 7 -0.08 -1.62 -34.70
C ALA A 7 1.12 -0.70 -34.47
N ILE A 8 2.12 -0.76 -35.37
CA ILE A 8 3.34 0.09 -35.27
C ILE A 8 3.03 1.56 -35.62
N ALA A 9 2.03 1.83 -36.47
CA ALA A 9 1.64 3.19 -36.85
C ALA A 9 0.80 3.91 -35.78
N LEU A 10 0.13 3.19 -34.86
CA LEU A 10 -0.67 3.80 -33.79
C LEU A 10 0.17 4.26 -32.60
N VAL A 11 1.27 3.57 -32.31
CA VAL A 11 2.18 3.97 -31.22
C VAL A 11 2.92 5.26 -31.56
N THR A 12 3.22 5.49 -32.83
CA THR A 12 3.94 6.70 -33.28
C THR A 12 3.04 7.95 -33.40
N MET A 13 1.71 7.82 -33.37
CA MET A 13 0.77 8.95 -33.52
C MET A 13 0.23 9.52 -32.20
N MET A 14 0.44 8.86 -31.05
CA MET A 14 0.03 9.41 -29.74
C MET A 14 1.04 10.40 -29.14
N ILE A 15 2.22 10.54 -29.69
CA ILE A 15 3.30 11.41 -29.17
C ILE A 15 3.12 12.90 -29.57
N PHE A 16 2.16 13.28 -30.41
CA PHE A 16 2.07 14.64 -30.97
C PHE A 16 0.87 15.50 -30.54
N ALA A 17 0.15 15.18 -29.49
CA ALA A 17 -1.10 15.90 -29.15
C ALA A 17 -1.16 16.58 -27.78
N MET A 18 -0.03 16.89 -27.11
CA MET A 18 -0.06 17.72 -25.89
C MET A 18 1.06 18.75 -25.84
N VAL A 19 0.92 19.79 -26.67
CA VAL A 19 1.69 21.02 -26.51
C VAL A 19 0.73 22.19 -26.35
N ALA A 20 0.50 22.64 -25.13
CA ALA A 20 0.27 24.04 -24.75
C ALA A 20 -0.03 24.16 -23.24
N CYS A 21 0.97 24.41 -22.40
CA CYS A 21 0.98 25.45 -21.36
C CYS A 21 2.28 25.38 -20.56
N GLY A 22 2.99 26.50 -20.53
CA GLY A 22 4.36 26.64 -20.11
C GLY A 22 4.68 26.22 -18.66
N LYS A 23 5.32 25.08 -18.53
CA LYS A 23 6.31 24.74 -17.51
C LYS A 23 7.49 24.10 -18.25
N LYS A 24 8.72 24.31 -17.78
CA LYS A 24 9.90 23.71 -18.38
C LYS A 24 9.69 22.19 -18.52
N GLU A 25 9.52 21.72 -19.76
CA GLU A 25 9.50 20.30 -20.07
C GLU A 25 10.83 19.69 -19.61
N LYS A 26 10.80 18.86 -18.54
CA LYS A 26 11.75 17.76 -18.43
C LYS A 26 11.41 16.84 -19.61
N VAL A 27 12.34 16.61 -20.50
CA VAL A 27 12.24 15.54 -21.51
C VAL A 27 12.25 14.25 -20.69
N GLU A 28 11.07 13.66 -20.49
CA GLU A 28 10.96 12.31 -19.96
C GLU A 28 11.56 11.39 -21.00
N GLU A 29 12.74 10.85 -20.72
CA GLU A 29 13.27 9.74 -21.51
C GLU A 29 12.42 8.51 -21.17
N GLY A 30 11.47 8.19 -22.05
CA GLY A 30 10.69 6.95 -21.96
C GLY A 30 11.62 5.73 -21.97
N TYR A 31 11.13 4.57 -21.51
CA TYR A 31 11.93 3.34 -21.50
C TYR A 31 12.52 3.04 -22.88
N THR A 32 13.83 2.84 -22.90
CA THR A 32 14.58 2.46 -24.10
C THR A 32 15.21 1.08 -23.90
N PRO A 33 14.83 0.08 -24.73
CA PRO A 33 15.41 -1.26 -24.68
C PRO A 33 16.92 -1.28 -24.79
N LYS A 34 17.60 -2.02 -23.92
CA LYS A 34 19.06 -2.15 -23.89
C LYS A 34 19.55 -3.32 -24.77
N TYR A 35 18.71 -4.31 -24.97
CA TYR A 35 19.02 -5.53 -25.69
C TYR A 35 18.25 -5.66 -27.01
N SER A 36 18.61 -6.66 -27.83
CA SER A 36 17.92 -6.97 -29.08
C SER A 36 16.52 -7.55 -28.79
N ALA A 37 15.53 -7.19 -29.62
CA ALA A 37 14.21 -7.83 -29.60
C ALA A 37 14.25 -9.34 -29.85
N ASP A 38 15.37 -9.88 -30.39
CA ASP A 38 15.58 -11.29 -30.59
C ASP A 38 16.17 -12.03 -29.37
N THR A 39 16.41 -11.30 -28.24
CA THR A 39 16.93 -11.91 -27.00
C THR A 39 15.93 -12.91 -26.45
N GLU A 40 16.38 -14.13 -26.24
CA GLU A 40 15.61 -15.18 -25.56
C GLU A 40 15.88 -15.09 -24.06
N TYR A 41 14.84 -15.20 -23.23
CA TYR A 41 14.95 -15.18 -21.78
C TYR A 41 13.77 -15.93 -21.14
N LYS A 42 13.97 -16.34 -19.90
CA LYS A 42 12.90 -16.80 -19.02
C LYS A 42 13.16 -16.21 -17.63
N ILE A 43 12.24 -15.38 -17.13
CA ILE A 43 12.31 -14.76 -15.81
C ILE A 43 11.26 -15.42 -14.92
N SER A 44 11.69 -15.92 -13.78
CA SER A 44 10.81 -16.48 -12.74
C SER A 44 10.62 -15.45 -11.61
N VAL A 45 9.35 -15.22 -11.26
CA VAL A 45 8.95 -14.33 -10.17
C VAL A 45 8.19 -15.12 -9.12
N VAL A 46 8.55 -14.99 -7.86
CA VAL A 46 7.78 -15.58 -6.75
C VAL A 46 7.25 -14.51 -5.81
N GLY A 47 6.05 -14.74 -5.30
CA GLY A 47 5.41 -13.78 -4.42
C GLY A 47 4.25 -14.34 -3.61
N THR A 48 3.56 -13.43 -2.92
CA THR A 48 2.49 -13.71 -1.96
C THR A 48 1.08 -13.55 -2.54
N TYR A 49 0.94 -13.13 -3.79
CA TYR A 49 -0.36 -12.90 -4.41
C TYR A 49 -0.86 -14.18 -5.07
N SER A 50 -2.00 -14.71 -4.60
CA SER A 50 -2.63 -15.91 -5.17
C SER A 50 -3.31 -15.64 -6.51
N ASN A 51 -3.64 -14.38 -6.79
CA ASN A 51 -4.22 -13.93 -8.05
C ASN A 51 -3.37 -12.78 -8.61
N PHE A 52 -2.45 -13.13 -9.50
CA PHE A 52 -1.44 -12.20 -9.99
C PHE A 52 -1.91 -11.35 -11.18
N GLU A 53 -3.17 -11.03 -11.29
CA GLU A 53 -3.65 -10.06 -12.28
C GLU A 53 -2.98 -8.68 -12.15
N SER A 54 -2.20 -8.49 -11.07
CA SER A 54 -1.62 -7.18 -10.77
C SER A 54 -0.54 -6.73 -11.75
N LEU A 55 0.20 -7.63 -12.40
CA LEU A 55 1.30 -7.29 -13.34
C LEU A 55 1.17 -7.95 -14.72
N GLU A 56 0.03 -8.56 -15.06
CA GLU A 56 -0.15 -9.16 -16.39
C GLU A 56 -0.02 -8.15 -17.52
N SER A 57 -0.56 -6.96 -17.37
CA SER A 57 -0.46 -5.89 -18.37
C SER A 57 0.97 -5.42 -18.56
N GLU A 58 1.75 -5.36 -17.48
CA GLU A 58 3.17 -4.98 -17.48
C GLU A 58 4.01 -6.03 -18.20
N PHE A 59 3.74 -7.31 -17.98
CA PHE A 59 4.39 -8.41 -18.71
C PHE A 59 4.08 -8.33 -20.21
N GLU A 60 2.82 -8.12 -20.59
CA GLU A 60 2.41 -7.96 -21.99
C GLU A 60 3.12 -6.76 -22.66
N ARG A 61 3.27 -5.63 -21.96
CA ARG A 61 4.00 -4.47 -22.47
C ARG A 61 5.47 -4.74 -22.61
N PHE A 62 6.09 -5.48 -21.69
CA PHE A 62 7.48 -5.90 -21.80
C PHE A 62 7.71 -6.86 -22.97
N TYR A 63 6.78 -7.80 -23.22
CA TYR A 63 6.84 -8.69 -24.39
C TYR A 63 6.75 -7.94 -25.73
N ALA A 64 6.16 -6.75 -25.75
CA ALA A 64 6.18 -5.93 -26.97
C ALA A 64 7.60 -5.49 -27.37
N TYR A 65 8.51 -5.34 -26.41
CA TYR A 65 9.92 -5.06 -26.65
C TYR A 65 10.75 -6.33 -26.87
N TYR A 66 10.43 -7.40 -26.15
CA TYR A 66 11.20 -8.65 -26.11
C TYR A 66 10.29 -9.88 -26.31
N PRO A 67 9.82 -10.10 -27.56
CA PRO A 67 8.76 -11.09 -27.85
C PRO A 67 9.21 -12.56 -27.81
N LYS A 68 10.49 -12.85 -27.53
CA LYS A 68 11.03 -14.22 -27.47
C LYS A 68 11.26 -14.71 -26.05
N GLY A 69 10.83 -13.98 -25.07
CA GLY A 69 10.96 -14.35 -23.68
C GLY A 69 9.65 -14.71 -23.00
N GLU A 70 9.79 -15.13 -21.76
CA GLU A 70 8.69 -15.53 -20.88
C GLU A 70 8.98 -15.01 -19.48
N ILE A 71 7.95 -14.47 -18.80
CA ILE A 71 7.95 -14.16 -17.37
C ILE A 71 6.90 -15.04 -16.72
N GLU A 72 7.30 -15.84 -15.74
CA GLU A 72 6.44 -16.78 -15.04
C GLU A 72 6.32 -16.36 -13.56
N TYR A 73 5.10 -16.15 -13.10
CA TYR A 73 4.83 -15.86 -11.69
C TYR A 73 4.38 -17.12 -10.96
N THR A 74 4.97 -17.39 -9.80
CA THR A 74 4.59 -18.47 -8.90
C THR A 74 4.16 -17.91 -7.54
N TYR A 75 2.95 -18.25 -7.14
CA TYR A 75 2.49 -18.03 -5.76
C TYR A 75 3.16 -19.05 -4.84
N LEU A 76 3.77 -18.57 -3.77
CA LEU A 76 4.28 -19.42 -2.71
C LEU A 76 3.32 -19.37 -1.52
N ASP A 77 2.74 -20.51 -1.20
CA ASP A 77 2.01 -20.69 0.04
C ASP A 77 2.99 -20.63 1.23
N ASP A 78 2.48 -20.11 2.37
CA ASP A 78 3.31 -19.91 3.57
C ASP A 78 4.65 -19.21 3.27
N TYR A 79 4.56 -18.10 2.56
CA TYR A 79 5.69 -17.36 2.01
C TYR A 79 6.80 -17.10 3.04
N ARG A 80 6.41 -16.74 4.27
CA ARG A 80 7.37 -16.47 5.37
C ARG A 80 8.35 -17.62 5.57
N ASN A 81 7.85 -18.86 5.57
CA ASN A 81 8.63 -20.05 5.86
C ASN A 81 9.26 -20.69 4.62
N THR A 82 8.77 -20.37 3.42
CA THR A 82 9.15 -21.06 2.19
C THR A 82 10.11 -20.29 1.30
N ILE A 83 10.11 -18.95 1.34
CA ILE A 83 10.94 -18.11 0.45
C ILE A 83 12.44 -18.38 0.60
N GLY A 84 12.94 -18.54 1.81
CA GLY A 84 14.36 -18.85 2.05
C GLY A 84 14.76 -20.19 1.44
N GLN A 85 13.88 -21.19 1.46
CA GLN A 85 14.11 -22.50 0.84
C GLN A 85 14.05 -22.41 -0.69
N ALA A 86 13.13 -21.62 -1.24
CA ALA A 86 13.03 -21.39 -2.68
C ALA A 86 14.32 -20.76 -3.22
N LEU A 87 14.87 -19.75 -2.54
CA LEU A 87 16.13 -19.09 -2.92
C LEU A 87 17.37 -19.99 -2.76
N ALA A 88 17.33 -20.95 -1.86
CA ALA A 88 18.42 -21.93 -1.68
C ALA A 88 18.33 -23.13 -2.63
N GLY A 89 17.22 -23.26 -3.37
CA GLY A 89 16.97 -24.36 -4.30
C GLY A 89 17.77 -24.28 -5.61
N GLN A 90 17.71 -25.34 -6.41
CA GLN A 90 18.36 -25.38 -7.73
C GLN A 90 17.64 -24.52 -8.78
N GLU A 91 16.35 -24.28 -8.59
CA GLU A 91 15.50 -23.43 -9.42
C GLU A 91 15.11 -22.17 -8.62
N ALA A 92 16.15 -21.50 -8.09
CA ALA A 92 15.93 -20.26 -7.33
C ALA A 92 15.31 -19.19 -8.24
N PRO A 93 14.28 -18.45 -7.75
CA PRO A 93 13.63 -17.43 -8.56
C PRO A 93 14.57 -16.28 -8.91
N ASP A 94 14.32 -15.65 -10.06
CA ASP A 94 15.06 -14.47 -10.51
C ASP A 94 14.61 -13.20 -9.77
N ILE A 95 13.30 -13.10 -9.50
CA ILE A 95 12.68 -11.99 -8.75
C ILE A 95 11.86 -12.59 -7.61
N TYR A 96 11.91 -11.95 -6.45
CA TYR A 96 11.09 -12.31 -5.31
C TYR A 96 10.54 -11.09 -4.58
N VAL A 97 9.35 -11.25 -4.01
CA VAL A 97 8.67 -10.23 -3.23
C VAL A 97 9.30 -10.14 -1.84
N VAL A 98 9.53 -8.94 -1.35
CA VAL A 98 9.77 -8.68 0.07
C VAL A 98 8.69 -7.75 0.60
N GLN A 99 8.51 -7.77 1.93
CA GLN A 99 7.48 -7.01 2.61
C GLN A 99 8.13 -6.01 3.58
N PRO A 100 7.51 -4.85 3.85
CA PRO A 100 8.05 -3.85 4.75
C PRO A 100 8.45 -4.40 6.13
N TRP A 101 7.67 -5.31 6.70
CA TRP A 101 7.93 -5.93 8.01
C TRP A 101 9.14 -6.90 8.04
N MET A 102 9.71 -7.23 6.87
CA MET A 102 10.95 -8.04 6.80
C MET A 102 12.21 -7.20 7.05
N TYR A 103 12.13 -5.89 6.87
CA TYR A 103 13.26 -5.00 7.10
C TYR A 103 13.69 -5.00 8.57
N GLY A 104 15.00 -5.00 8.81
CA GLY A 104 15.58 -5.00 10.14
C GLY A 104 15.32 -6.28 10.97
N ASN A 105 14.60 -7.26 10.42
CA ASN A 105 14.39 -8.53 11.07
C ASN A 105 15.51 -9.52 10.68
N PRO A 106 16.33 -9.99 11.67
CA PRO A 106 17.46 -10.89 11.40
C PRO A 106 17.09 -12.18 10.67
N GLU A 107 15.86 -12.66 10.84
CA GLU A 107 15.37 -13.87 10.16
C GLU A 107 15.35 -13.73 8.63
N TYR A 108 15.11 -12.51 8.13
CA TYR A 108 15.00 -12.22 6.70
C TYR A 108 16.23 -11.55 6.11
N GLN A 109 17.26 -11.27 6.92
CA GLN A 109 18.48 -10.60 6.45
C GLN A 109 19.09 -11.28 5.22
N GLY A 110 19.06 -12.62 5.17
CA GLY A 110 19.58 -13.39 4.04
C GLY A 110 18.86 -13.11 2.70
N LEU A 111 17.62 -12.62 2.73
CA LEU A 111 16.91 -12.20 1.50
C LEU A 111 17.56 -10.97 0.90
N PHE A 112 17.90 -10.00 1.75
CA PHE A 112 18.53 -8.74 1.32
C PHE A 112 20.00 -8.94 0.96
N ASP A 113 20.75 -9.76 1.71
CA ASP A 113 22.15 -10.10 1.42
C ASP A 113 22.29 -10.89 0.11
N GLY A 114 21.25 -11.63 -0.28
CA GLY A 114 21.17 -12.41 -1.53
C GLY A 114 20.70 -11.60 -2.74
N ALA A 115 20.28 -10.36 -2.53
CA ALA A 115 19.76 -9.51 -3.60
C ALA A 115 20.86 -8.81 -4.40
N GLU A 116 20.55 -8.47 -5.63
CA GLU A 116 21.33 -7.61 -6.50
C GLU A 116 21.32 -6.17 -5.97
N VAL A 117 22.45 -5.47 -6.11
CA VAL A 117 22.56 -4.05 -5.75
C VAL A 117 21.98 -3.20 -6.87
N LEU A 118 20.69 -2.86 -6.76
CA LEU A 118 19.95 -2.15 -7.81
C LEU A 118 20.38 -0.67 -7.98
N SER A 119 21.09 -0.14 -6.98
CA SER A 119 21.74 1.17 -7.05
C SER A 119 23.09 1.17 -7.80
N ASP A 120 23.56 0.02 -8.31
CA ASP A 120 24.77 -0.01 -9.15
C ASP A 120 24.52 0.78 -10.44
N PRO A 121 25.32 1.83 -10.72
CA PRO A 121 25.15 2.65 -11.92
C PRO A 121 25.30 1.88 -13.24
N GLU A 122 26.05 0.75 -13.25
CA GLU A 122 26.24 -0.08 -14.44
C GLU A 122 24.93 -0.74 -14.91
N LEU A 123 23.99 -0.98 -13.99
CA LEU A 123 22.69 -1.53 -14.33
C LEU A 123 21.81 -0.53 -15.09
N GLY A 124 22.03 0.77 -14.88
CA GLY A 124 21.24 1.84 -15.50
C GLY A 124 19.78 1.85 -15.03
N ILE A 125 19.51 1.34 -13.82
CA ILE A 125 18.21 1.41 -13.16
C ILE A 125 18.06 2.83 -12.63
N ASN A 126 17.01 3.55 -13.06
CA ASN A 126 16.76 4.93 -12.64
C ASN A 126 15.96 4.96 -11.35
N LEU A 127 16.63 4.84 -10.20
CA LEU A 127 15.97 4.92 -8.89
C LEU A 127 15.35 6.31 -8.61
N ASP A 128 15.76 7.36 -9.32
CA ASP A 128 15.19 8.70 -9.16
C ASP A 128 13.76 8.82 -9.73
N SER A 129 13.29 7.82 -10.48
CA SER A 129 11.88 7.69 -10.85
C SER A 129 10.98 7.35 -9.65
N ILE A 130 11.57 6.85 -8.56
CA ILE A 130 10.85 6.43 -7.35
C ILE A 130 10.99 7.51 -6.28
N ARG A 131 9.89 7.84 -5.61
CA ARG A 131 9.87 8.81 -4.50
C ARG A 131 10.90 8.44 -3.44
N SER A 132 11.71 9.41 -3.04
CA SER A 132 12.82 9.20 -2.09
C SER A 132 12.35 8.62 -0.74
N GLY A 133 11.17 9.02 -0.28
CA GLY A 133 10.56 8.53 0.96
C GLY A 133 10.17 7.04 0.96
N LEU A 134 10.12 6.40 -0.23
CA LEU A 134 9.82 4.98 -0.41
C LEU A 134 11.05 4.12 -0.71
N ARG A 135 12.21 4.74 -0.95
CA ARG A 135 13.47 4.02 -1.23
C ARG A 135 14.10 3.62 0.11
N TRP A 136 14.34 2.35 0.29
CA TRP A 136 15.05 1.86 1.46
C TRP A 136 16.52 1.60 1.13
N GLU A 137 17.40 2.25 1.88
CA GLU A 137 18.84 2.10 1.77
C GLU A 137 19.35 1.18 2.88
N MET A 138 20.21 0.22 2.52
CA MET A 138 20.94 -0.60 3.46
C MET A 138 21.93 0.27 4.25
N GLU A 139 22.49 -0.25 5.35
CA GLU A 139 23.50 0.47 6.18
C GLU A 139 24.71 0.96 5.36
N ASP A 140 25.05 0.28 4.28
CA ASP A 140 26.14 0.63 3.37
C ASP A 140 25.76 1.63 2.26
N GLY A 141 24.51 2.11 2.26
CA GLY A 141 23.95 3.03 1.29
C GLY A 141 23.47 2.36 -0.01
N ASN A 142 23.53 1.04 -0.10
CA ASN A 142 23.03 0.32 -1.27
C ASN A 142 21.49 0.19 -1.23
N VAL A 143 20.86 0.22 -2.40
CA VAL A 143 19.44 -0.09 -2.59
C VAL A 143 19.33 -1.45 -3.27
N VAL A 144 18.64 -2.39 -2.61
CA VAL A 144 18.44 -3.76 -3.08
C VAL A 144 16.97 -4.10 -3.33
N THR A 145 16.06 -3.15 -3.11
CA THR A 145 14.62 -3.34 -3.29
C THR A 145 14.02 -2.24 -4.15
N ILE A 146 13.02 -2.60 -4.96
CA ILE A 146 12.25 -1.65 -5.76
C ILE A 146 10.79 -1.67 -5.29
N PRO A 147 10.27 -0.55 -4.75
CA PRO A 147 8.85 -0.39 -4.48
C PRO A 147 8.09 -0.14 -5.79
N VAL A 148 7.32 -1.12 -6.21
CA VAL A 148 6.49 -1.04 -7.43
C VAL A 148 5.17 -0.34 -7.13
N PHE A 149 4.53 -0.70 -6.02
CA PHE A 149 3.30 -0.09 -5.55
C PHE A 149 3.52 0.58 -4.20
N ALA A 150 2.86 1.73 -4.03
CA ALA A 150 2.72 2.37 -2.74
C ALA A 150 1.31 2.13 -2.17
N THR A 151 1.16 2.33 -0.88
CA THR A 151 -0.11 2.23 -0.16
C THR A 151 -0.19 3.26 0.95
N SER A 152 -1.37 3.40 1.54
CA SER A 152 -1.61 4.23 2.71
C SER A 152 -2.71 3.61 3.57
N TYR A 153 -3.02 4.25 4.68
CA TYR A 153 -4.14 3.89 5.55
C TYR A 153 -5.09 5.07 5.67
N GLY A 154 -6.38 4.80 5.67
CA GLY A 154 -7.40 5.84 5.71
C GLY A 154 -8.81 5.29 5.58
N MET A 155 -9.65 5.99 4.83
CA MET A 155 -11.05 5.61 4.66
C MET A 155 -11.58 5.92 3.26
N LEU A 156 -12.42 5.04 2.73
CA LEU A 156 -13.32 5.35 1.63
C LEU A 156 -14.53 6.11 2.18
N VAL A 157 -14.90 7.20 1.54
CA VAL A 157 -16.07 8.01 1.89
C VAL A 157 -17.08 7.96 0.75
N ASN A 158 -18.31 7.58 1.06
CA ASN A 158 -19.43 7.62 0.14
C ASN A 158 -19.92 9.08 -0.01
N ILE A 159 -19.47 9.76 -1.07
CA ILE A 159 -19.74 11.18 -1.30
C ILE A 159 -21.23 11.43 -1.50
N ASP A 160 -21.97 10.52 -2.14
CA ASP A 160 -23.40 10.69 -2.35
C ASP A 160 -24.20 10.68 -1.04
N ILE A 161 -23.77 9.90 -0.03
CA ILE A 161 -24.34 9.97 1.33
C ILE A 161 -24.06 11.32 1.96
N PHE A 162 -22.81 11.81 1.87
CA PHE A 162 -22.43 13.10 2.45
C PHE A 162 -23.17 14.26 1.79
N GLU A 163 -23.32 14.26 0.48
CA GLU A 163 -24.11 15.24 -0.26
C GLU A 163 -25.60 15.20 0.14
N LYS A 164 -26.17 13.99 0.22
CA LYS A 164 -27.59 13.77 0.63
C LYS A 164 -27.87 14.32 2.03
N GLU A 165 -26.97 14.08 2.98
CA GLU A 165 -27.11 14.52 4.37
C GLU A 165 -26.56 15.93 4.61
N ASN A 166 -26.13 16.63 3.53
CA ASN A 166 -25.54 17.97 3.58
C ASN A 166 -24.35 18.06 4.56
N LEU A 167 -23.47 17.07 4.51
CA LEU A 167 -22.26 16.97 5.30
C LEU A 167 -21.02 17.26 4.45
N LYS A 168 -19.97 17.74 5.11
CA LYS A 168 -18.61 17.78 4.54
C LYS A 168 -17.83 16.59 5.08
N VAL A 169 -16.84 16.13 4.31
CA VAL A 169 -15.88 15.14 4.81
C VAL A 169 -15.12 15.77 5.98
N PRO A 170 -15.03 15.11 7.14
CA PRO A 170 -14.38 15.65 8.32
C PRO A 170 -12.86 15.77 8.10
N GLU A 171 -12.28 16.89 8.51
CA GLU A 171 -10.86 17.20 8.35
C GLU A 171 -10.04 16.93 9.62
N ASN A 172 -10.69 16.85 10.79
CA ASN A 172 -10.05 16.58 12.09
C ASN A 172 -10.92 15.69 12.97
N TYR A 173 -10.37 15.25 14.09
CA TYR A 173 -11.03 14.29 14.98
C TYR A 173 -12.36 14.82 15.54
N LYS A 174 -12.42 16.09 15.93
CA LYS A 174 -13.65 16.71 16.43
C LYS A 174 -14.76 16.71 15.37
N GLU A 175 -14.44 17.09 14.16
CA GLU A 175 -15.38 17.07 13.04
C GLU A 175 -15.84 15.64 12.70
N LEU A 176 -14.94 14.65 12.83
CA LEU A 176 -15.30 13.25 12.65
C LEU A 176 -16.38 12.83 13.64
N LEU A 177 -16.22 13.15 14.93
CA LEU A 177 -17.22 12.84 15.95
C LEU A 177 -18.56 13.52 15.65
N GLU A 178 -18.55 14.82 15.33
CA GLU A 178 -19.76 15.57 14.97
C GLU A 178 -20.44 14.98 13.71
N THR A 179 -19.66 14.52 12.74
CA THR A 179 -20.18 13.87 11.53
C THR A 179 -20.82 12.54 11.85
N CYS A 180 -20.19 11.73 12.70
CA CYS A 180 -20.78 10.46 13.17
C CYS A 180 -22.11 10.68 13.90
N GLU A 181 -22.20 11.69 14.77
CA GLU A 181 -23.46 12.02 15.46
C GLU A 181 -24.60 12.37 14.49
N LYS A 182 -24.28 13.19 13.46
CA LYS A 182 -25.25 13.57 12.43
C LYS A 182 -25.69 12.38 11.57
N LEU A 183 -24.74 11.52 11.17
CA LEU A 183 -25.04 10.32 10.40
C LEU A 183 -25.91 9.34 11.20
N LYS A 184 -25.64 9.16 12.49
CA LYS A 184 -26.50 8.34 13.39
C LYS A 184 -27.90 8.93 13.49
N ALA A 185 -28.03 10.25 13.64
CA ALA A 185 -29.32 10.92 13.65
C ALA A 185 -30.08 10.77 12.31
N ALA A 186 -29.37 10.60 11.20
CA ALA A 186 -29.93 10.35 9.87
C ALA A 186 -30.28 8.85 9.64
N GLY A 187 -29.97 7.96 10.60
CA GLY A 187 -30.31 6.54 10.54
C GLY A 187 -29.20 5.60 10.10
N TYR A 188 -27.94 6.08 10.05
CA TYR A 188 -26.77 5.23 9.81
C TYR A 188 -26.26 4.70 11.16
N ASP A 189 -26.64 3.49 11.54
CA ASP A 189 -26.34 2.92 12.87
C ASP A 189 -24.82 2.75 13.12
N SER A 190 -24.04 2.48 12.07
CA SER A 190 -22.58 2.45 12.12
C SER A 190 -22.03 3.40 11.04
N PRO A 191 -21.81 4.68 11.37
CA PRO A 191 -21.28 5.66 10.41
C PRO A 191 -19.95 5.26 9.77
N MET A 192 -19.14 4.51 10.50
CA MET A 192 -17.87 3.95 10.05
C MET A 192 -17.90 2.44 10.17
N MET A 193 -17.29 1.75 9.22
CA MET A 193 -17.05 0.31 9.24
C MET A 193 -15.60 0.00 8.83
N GLY A 194 -15.16 -1.22 9.06
CA GLY A 194 -13.86 -1.71 8.63
C GLY A 194 -13.67 -3.16 9.06
N ALA A 195 -12.65 -3.83 8.53
CA ALA A 195 -12.30 -5.16 8.99
C ALA A 195 -11.79 -5.13 10.44
N ASN A 196 -12.31 -6.02 11.28
CA ASN A 196 -11.88 -6.18 12.66
C ASN A 196 -11.22 -7.54 12.85
N VAL A 197 -9.91 -7.62 12.54
CA VAL A 197 -9.16 -8.88 12.51
C VAL A 197 -7.87 -8.74 13.28
N SER A 198 -7.50 -9.81 14.00
CA SER A 198 -6.27 -9.83 14.82
C SER A 198 -5.00 -9.78 13.98
N THR A 199 -5.01 -10.36 12.77
CA THR A 199 -3.83 -10.59 11.95
C THR A 199 -3.65 -9.64 10.77
N THR A 200 -4.72 -8.97 10.33
CA THR A 200 -4.73 -8.15 9.11
C THR A 200 -4.98 -6.68 9.43
N PRO A 201 -4.35 -5.74 8.70
CA PRO A 201 -4.63 -4.31 8.84
C PRO A 201 -6.12 -4.01 8.64
N GLY A 202 -6.76 -3.58 9.70
CA GLY A 202 -8.17 -3.28 9.73
C GLY A 202 -8.43 -1.93 10.40
N ILE A 203 -9.50 -1.84 11.19
CA ILE A 203 -9.94 -0.61 11.86
C ILE A 203 -8.80 0.08 12.60
N GLY A 204 -8.05 -0.67 13.43
CA GLY A 204 -6.93 -0.13 14.21
C GLY A 204 -5.83 0.45 13.32
N TYR A 205 -5.48 -0.23 12.23
CA TYR A 205 -4.46 0.22 11.29
C TYR A 205 -4.90 1.44 10.46
N ALA A 206 -6.12 1.43 9.95
CA ALA A 206 -6.58 2.52 9.11
C ALA A 206 -6.79 3.83 9.88
N PHE A 207 -7.08 3.74 11.18
CA PHE A 207 -7.37 4.91 12.00
C PHE A 207 -6.26 5.27 12.99
N ALA A 208 -5.79 4.31 13.80
CA ALA A 208 -4.92 4.60 14.93
C ALA A 208 -3.42 4.45 14.62
N TYR A 209 -3.05 3.52 13.73
CA TYR A 209 -1.64 3.26 13.42
C TYR A 209 -0.90 4.45 12.80
N PRO A 210 -1.48 5.26 11.87
CA PRO A 210 -0.80 6.44 11.36
C PRO A 210 -0.47 7.47 12.45
N MET A 211 -1.34 7.63 13.45
CA MET A 211 -1.06 8.49 14.60
C MET A 211 0.05 7.91 15.47
N PHE A 212 0.04 6.61 15.72
CA PHE A 212 1.12 5.93 16.44
C PHE A 212 2.47 6.10 15.74
N ALA A 213 2.52 5.88 14.43
CA ALA A 213 3.72 6.07 13.63
C ALA A 213 4.24 7.53 13.69
N LYS A 214 3.33 8.52 13.70
CA LYS A 214 3.70 9.94 13.88
C LYS A 214 4.32 10.20 15.25
N ILE A 215 3.76 9.63 16.31
CA ILE A 215 4.32 9.74 17.67
C ILE A 215 5.71 9.12 17.73
N VAL A 216 5.92 7.98 17.06
CA VAL A 216 7.23 7.32 16.98
C VAL A 216 8.21 8.19 16.21
N LYS A 217 7.86 8.68 15.02
CA LYS A 217 8.68 9.58 14.21
C LYS A 217 9.17 10.80 14.98
N ASP A 218 8.29 11.41 15.78
CA ASP A 218 8.61 12.64 16.53
C ASP A 218 9.23 12.37 17.90
N GLY A 219 9.19 11.12 18.39
CA GLY A 219 9.45 10.75 19.78
C GLY A 219 10.92 10.52 20.15
N GLY A 220 11.88 10.82 19.27
CA GLY A 220 13.32 10.64 19.57
C GLY A 220 13.70 9.17 19.77
N ASP A 221 14.08 8.78 20.99
CA ASP A 221 14.50 7.42 21.31
C ASP A 221 13.37 6.42 21.56
N ILE A 222 12.13 6.81 21.30
CA ILE A 222 10.96 5.96 21.55
C ILE A 222 10.93 4.73 20.63
N GLU A 223 11.39 4.87 19.39
CA GLU A 223 11.49 3.77 18.45
C GLU A 223 12.40 2.65 18.93
N ASP A 224 13.59 2.99 19.41
CA ASP A 224 14.54 2.02 19.96
C ASP A 224 13.94 1.26 21.17
N LYS A 225 13.25 1.97 22.05
CA LYS A 225 12.57 1.37 23.21
C LYS A 225 11.41 0.46 22.81
N LEU A 226 10.64 0.87 21.81
CA LEU A 226 9.57 0.05 21.25
C LEU A 226 10.15 -1.21 20.61
N ASN A 227 11.18 -1.10 19.81
CA ASN A 227 11.83 -2.24 19.16
C ASN A 227 12.51 -3.18 20.17
N ALA A 228 12.95 -2.64 21.32
CA ALA A 228 13.44 -3.43 22.45
C ALA A 228 12.31 -4.03 23.32
N LEU A 229 11.04 -3.77 23.00
CA LEU A 229 9.86 -4.19 23.76
C LEU A 229 9.90 -3.71 25.22
N GLU A 230 10.45 -2.54 25.49
CA GLU A 230 10.47 -1.97 26.84
C GLU A 230 9.03 -1.60 27.27
N PRO A 231 8.53 -2.10 28.42
CA PRO A 231 7.14 -1.85 28.84
C PRO A 231 6.79 -0.36 28.94
N SER A 232 7.75 0.49 29.32
CA SER A 232 7.56 1.95 29.41
C SER A 232 7.25 2.62 28.06
N ALA A 233 7.67 2.01 26.96
CA ALA A 233 7.41 2.53 25.60
C ALA A 233 5.96 2.36 25.15
N GLY A 234 5.19 1.48 25.81
CA GLY A 234 3.76 1.29 25.57
C GLY A 234 2.95 2.58 25.70
N GLU A 235 3.45 3.57 26.45
CA GLU A 235 2.79 4.89 26.57
C GLU A 235 2.58 5.59 25.22
N ALA A 236 3.42 5.32 24.22
CA ALA A 236 3.25 5.84 22.86
C ALA A 236 1.95 5.36 22.17
N MET A 237 1.37 4.25 22.59
CA MET A 237 0.11 3.73 22.08
C MET A 237 -1.12 4.42 22.69
N ARG A 238 -0.98 5.10 23.84
CA ARG A 238 -2.11 5.59 24.64
C ARG A 238 -3.08 6.48 23.87
N GLU A 239 -2.58 7.55 23.26
CA GLU A 239 -3.45 8.49 22.57
C GLU A 239 -4.14 7.88 21.34
N PRO A 240 -3.43 7.16 20.44
CA PRO A 240 -4.07 6.44 19.35
C PRO A 240 -5.16 5.47 19.80
N LEU A 241 -4.92 4.71 20.87
CA LEU A 241 -5.87 3.75 21.41
C LEU A 241 -7.07 4.42 22.09
N ASN A 242 -6.85 5.53 22.82
CA ASN A 242 -7.94 6.30 23.42
C ASN A 242 -8.92 6.83 22.36
N ARG A 243 -8.41 7.35 21.24
CA ARG A 243 -9.26 7.85 20.16
C ARG A 243 -10.00 6.73 19.45
N LEU A 244 -9.34 5.60 19.29
CA LEU A 244 -9.97 4.41 18.71
C LEU A 244 -11.09 3.89 19.62
N GLN A 245 -10.84 3.79 20.93
CA GLN A 245 -11.85 3.40 21.93
C GLN A 245 -13.03 4.39 21.95
N ASP A 246 -12.77 5.69 21.92
CA ASP A 246 -13.80 6.74 21.93
C ASP A 246 -14.74 6.62 20.70
N LEU A 247 -14.23 6.23 19.51
CA LEU A 247 -15.08 5.96 18.33
C LEU A 247 -16.03 4.79 18.57
N VAL A 248 -15.57 3.74 19.22
CA VAL A 248 -16.38 2.57 19.57
C VAL A 248 -17.41 2.94 20.64
N ASP A 249 -16.98 3.57 21.74
CA ASP A 249 -17.84 3.95 22.86
C ASP A 249 -18.96 4.91 22.45
N ARG A 250 -18.68 5.80 21.50
CA ARG A 250 -19.68 6.69 20.92
C ARG A 250 -20.56 6.03 19.86
N GLY A 251 -20.29 4.78 19.50
CA GLY A 251 -21.00 4.08 18.43
C GLY A 251 -20.79 4.73 17.05
N CYS A 252 -19.62 5.32 16.81
CA CYS A 252 -19.19 5.71 15.47
C CYS A 252 -18.86 4.46 14.66
N ILE A 253 -18.35 3.43 15.32
CA ILE A 253 -18.08 2.09 14.79
C ILE A 253 -18.82 1.09 15.66
N ASP A 254 -19.64 0.26 15.03
CA ASP A 254 -20.28 -0.91 15.65
C ASP A 254 -19.42 -2.14 15.32
N ILE A 255 -18.68 -2.63 16.31
CA ILE A 255 -17.75 -3.76 16.14
C ILE A 255 -18.50 -5.07 15.88
N ASP A 256 -19.63 -5.28 16.53
CA ASP A 256 -20.44 -6.49 16.30
C ASP A 256 -20.96 -6.51 14.86
N LYS A 257 -21.39 -5.36 14.35
CA LYS A 257 -21.81 -5.20 12.95
C LYS A 257 -20.64 -5.42 11.97
N CYS A 258 -19.47 -4.85 12.24
CA CYS A 258 -18.27 -5.10 11.45
C CYS A 258 -17.95 -6.60 11.39
N ASN A 259 -17.95 -7.29 12.54
CA ASN A 259 -17.68 -8.73 12.64
C ASN A 259 -18.72 -9.60 11.93
N ALA A 260 -19.99 -9.13 11.86
CA ALA A 260 -21.06 -9.87 11.22
C ALA A 260 -21.10 -9.69 9.69
N GLU A 261 -20.64 -8.54 9.17
CA GLU A 261 -20.86 -8.13 7.78
C GLU A 261 -19.56 -8.07 6.93
N ILE A 262 -18.40 -8.14 7.55
CA ILE A 262 -17.09 -8.07 6.88
C ILE A 262 -16.26 -9.29 7.27
N GLU A 263 -15.81 -10.04 6.25
CA GLU A 263 -14.84 -11.12 6.41
C GLU A 263 -13.39 -10.58 6.48
N ASP A 264 -12.43 -11.47 6.77
CA ASP A 264 -11.01 -11.14 6.93
C ASP A 264 -10.27 -11.03 5.58
N ASP A 265 -10.85 -10.34 4.61
CA ASP A 265 -10.15 -10.06 3.36
C ASP A 265 -10.54 -8.69 2.77
N TYR A 266 -9.63 -8.10 1.99
CA TYR A 266 -9.88 -6.80 1.36
C TYR A 266 -11.02 -6.85 0.33
N ASN A 267 -11.30 -8.00 -0.29
CA ASN A 267 -12.41 -8.14 -1.22
C ASN A 267 -13.75 -8.01 -0.50
N SER A 268 -13.89 -8.63 0.67
CA SER A 268 -15.06 -8.49 1.54
C SER A 268 -15.30 -7.02 1.94
N VAL A 269 -14.25 -6.30 2.34
CA VAL A 269 -14.32 -4.86 2.65
C VAL A 269 -14.84 -4.05 1.46
N ILE A 270 -14.29 -4.27 0.25
CA ILE A 270 -14.73 -3.58 -0.97
C ILE A 270 -16.19 -3.88 -1.27
N MET A 271 -16.57 -5.15 -1.27
CA MET A 271 -17.94 -5.58 -1.60
C MET A 271 -18.95 -5.02 -0.63
N ARG A 272 -18.64 -5.00 0.68
CA ARG A 272 -19.51 -4.41 1.71
C ARG A 272 -19.69 -2.90 1.50
N PHE A 273 -18.63 -2.18 1.17
CA PHE A 273 -18.71 -0.76 0.85
C PHE A 273 -19.61 -0.50 -0.36
N PHE A 274 -19.53 -1.37 -1.38
CA PHE A 274 -20.31 -1.23 -2.60
C PHE A 274 -21.79 -1.61 -2.48
N GLU A 275 -22.26 -2.05 -1.33
CA GLU A 275 -23.71 -2.09 -1.04
C GLU A 275 -24.32 -0.69 -0.95
N GLY A 276 -23.50 0.35 -0.75
CA GLY A 276 -23.85 1.76 -0.93
C GLY A 276 -24.56 2.41 0.28
N ASP A 277 -24.64 1.71 1.42
CA ASP A 277 -25.25 2.20 2.66
C ASP A 277 -24.22 2.57 3.75
N VAL A 278 -22.93 2.31 3.51
CA VAL A 278 -21.82 2.64 4.45
C VAL A 278 -21.30 4.03 4.16
N PRO A 279 -21.41 5.00 5.10
CA PRO A 279 -20.87 6.35 4.89
C PRO A 279 -19.35 6.41 4.78
N MET A 280 -18.63 5.70 5.67
CA MET A 280 -17.17 5.68 5.72
C MET A 280 -16.66 4.26 5.96
N MET A 281 -15.68 3.79 5.16
CA MET A 281 -15.06 2.49 5.29
C MET A 281 -13.57 2.64 5.58
N LEU A 282 -13.14 2.29 6.79
CA LEU A 282 -11.73 2.25 7.17
C LEU A 282 -11.01 1.13 6.41
N CYS A 283 -9.95 1.47 5.70
CA CYS A 283 -9.23 0.54 4.84
C CYS A 283 -7.82 1.03 4.48
N SER A 284 -7.04 0.16 3.82
CA SER A 284 -5.78 0.53 3.18
C SER A 284 -5.96 0.93 1.72
N GLY A 285 -4.93 1.53 1.13
CA GLY A 285 -4.84 1.80 -0.30
C GLY A 285 -4.91 0.53 -1.16
N ASP A 286 -4.50 -0.62 -0.61
CA ASP A 286 -4.61 -1.90 -1.31
C ASP A 286 -6.08 -2.31 -1.52
N VAL A 287 -6.96 -1.97 -0.60
CA VAL A 287 -8.42 -2.11 -0.77
C VAL A 287 -8.90 -1.22 -1.92
N VAL A 288 -8.43 0.02 -1.96
CA VAL A 288 -8.84 1.00 -3.00
C VAL A 288 -8.37 0.55 -4.39
N SER A 289 -7.17 -0.01 -4.51
CA SER A 289 -6.66 -0.53 -5.79
C SER A 289 -7.54 -1.64 -6.39
N GLY A 290 -8.27 -2.38 -5.57
CA GLY A 290 -9.23 -3.40 -6.01
C GLY A 290 -10.58 -2.86 -6.48
N THR A 291 -10.91 -1.60 -6.19
CA THR A 291 -12.27 -1.06 -6.43
C THR A 291 -12.66 -1.02 -7.89
N LYS A 292 -11.76 -0.61 -8.80
CA LYS A 292 -12.06 -0.48 -10.24
C LYS A 292 -12.59 -1.79 -10.85
N LYS A 293 -12.01 -2.92 -10.49
CA LYS A 293 -12.48 -4.24 -10.92
C LYS A 293 -13.80 -4.61 -10.24
N ARG A 294 -13.95 -4.31 -8.96
CA ARG A 294 -15.11 -4.71 -8.16
C ARG A 294 -16.37 -3.88 -8.48
N GLU A 295 -16.24 -2.64 -8.92
CA GLU A 295 -17.35 -1.84 -9.43
C GLU A 295 -18.21 -2.60 -10.48
N SER A 296 -17.54 -3.30 -11.38
CA SER A 296 -18.22 -4.09 -12.44
C SER A 296 -18.81 -5.41 -11.94
N THR A 297 -18.36 -5.93 -10.80
CA THR A 297 -18.80 -7.21 -10.25
C THR A 297 -19.86 -7.06 -9.15
N SER A 298 -19.98 -5.88 -8.53
CA SER A 298 -21.01 -5.58 -7.54
C SER A 298 -22.36 -5.35 -8.21
N GLU A 299 -23.33 -6.22 -7.93
CA GLU A 299 -24.71 -6.04 -8.41
C GLU A 299 -25.34 -4.78 -7.80
N ALA A 300 -25.10 -4.49 -6.54
CA ALA A 300 -25.62 -3.32 -5.85
C ALA A 300 -25.08 -2.03 -6.44
N PHE A 301 -23.74 -1.94 -6.62
CA PHE A 301 -23.11 -0.78 -7.24
C PHE A 301 -23.55 -0.61 -8.71
N SER A 302 -23.60 -1.70 -9.49
CA SER A 302 -24.06 -1.66 -10.88
C SER A 302 -25.52 -1.17 -11.01
N ALA A 303 -26.38 -1.54 -10.06
CA ALA A 303 -27.77 -1.11 -10.03
C ALA A 303 -27.93 0.36 -9.61
N LYS A 304 -27.06 0.84 -8.71
CA LYS A 304 -27.09 2.21 -8.19
C LYS A 304 -25.65 2.69 -7.91
N PRO A 305 -24.91 3.09 -8.94
CA PRO A 305 -23.57 3.66 -8.76
C PRO A 305 -23.62 4.92 -7.89
N PHE A 306 -22.55 5.14 -7.10
CA PHE A 306 -22.37 6.32 -6.27
C PHE A 306 -20.93 6.81 -6.35
N LYS A 307 -20.72 8.09 -6.05
CA LYS A 307 -19.39 8.70 -5.97
C LYS A 307 -18.74 8.38 -4.63
N TYR A 308 -17.47 8.09 -4.65
CA TYR A 308 -16.67 7.88 -3.48
C TYR A 308 -15.22 8.34 -3.70
N SER A 309 -14.51 8.61 -2.61
CA SER A 309 -13.10 9.00 -2.65
C SER A 309 -12.38 8.48 -1.40
N PHE A 310 -11.07 8.35 -1.50
CA PHE A 310 -10.21 7.96 -0.38
C PHE A 310 -9.69 9.20 0.34
N TYR A 311 -9.75 9.16 1.66
CA TYR A 311 -9.25 10.20 2.56
C TYR A 311 -8.38 9.60 3.65
N VAL A 312 -7.39 10.35 4.11
CA VAL A 312 -6.70 10.03 5.36
C VAL A 312 -7.72 10.12 6.50
N ALA A 313 -7.76 9.11 7.38
CA ALA A 313 -8.65 9.13 8.53
C ALA A 313 -8.24 10.24 9.51
N PRO A 314 -9.17 11.17 9.89
CA PRO A 314 -8.83 12.35 10.68
C PRO A 314 -8.70 12.01 12.17
N SER A 315 -7.63 11.31 12.53
CA SER A 315 -7.37 10.84 13.89
C SER A 315 -6.80 11.91 14.83
N GLY A 316 -6.23 13.00 14.32
CA GLY A 316 -5.63 14.09 15.09
C GLY A 316 -6.50 15.33 15.20
N ASP A 317 -6.15 16.25 16.14
CA ASP A 317 -6.86 17.50 16.36
C ASP A 317 -6.70 18.47 15.17
N GLU A 318 -5.57 18.41 14.48
CA GLU A 318 -5.27 19.20 13.28
C GLU A 318 -5.52 18.42 11.98
N GLY A 319 -5.96 17.17 12.08
CA GLY A 319 -6.26 16.29 10.95
C GLY A 319 -5.67 14.90 11.09
N GLY A 320 -5.75 14.10 10.01
CA GLY A 320 -5.15 12.79 9.95
C GLY A 320 -3.66 12.81 9.60
N TYR A 321 -3.05 11.63 9.59
CA TYR A 321 -1.64 11.43 9.24
C TYR A 321 -1.56 10.53 8.00
N TYR A 322 -0.92 11.04 6.96
CA TYR A 322 -0.70 10.30 5.72
C TYR A 322 0.53 9.41 5.84
N MET A 323 0.31 8.10 5.78
CA MET A 323 1.41 7.16 5.69
C MET A 323 1.70 6.88 4.21
N ASP A 324 2.85 7.37 3.73
CA ASP A 324 3.36 7.04 2.41
C ASP A 324 4.23 5.78 2.53
N SER A 325 3.62 4.63 2.34
CA SER A 325 4.22 3.33 2.57
C SER A 325 4.26 2.50 1.29
N THR A 326 5.01 1.41 1.33
CA THR A 326 5.14 0.48 0.21
C THR A 326 4.18 -0.69 0.35
N SER A 327 3.67 -1.22 -0.77
CA SER A 327 2.81 -2.39 -0.82
C SER A 327 3.49 -3.57 -1.50
N LEU A 328 4.06 -3.37 -2.68
CA LEU A 328 4.77 -4.40 -3.42
C LEU A 328 6.21 -3.99 -3.64
N LEU A 329 7.15 -4.76 -3.08
CA LEU A 329 8.58 -4.56 -3.27
C LEU A 329 9.19 -5.81 -3.91
N PHE A 330 10.06 -5.57 -4.89
CA PHE A 330 10.85 -6.62 -5.53
C PHE A 330 12.32 -6.55 -5.15
N CYS A 331 12.90 -7.74 -4.93
CA CYS A 331 14.34 -7.98 -4.99
C CYS A 331 14.68 -8.81 -6.24
N VAL A 332 15.84 -8.57 -6.81
CA VAL A 332 16.45 -9.42 -7.85
C VAL A 332 17.45 -10.35 -7.20
N ASN A 333 17.38 -11.65 -7.49
CA ASN A 333 18.35 -12.62 -7.02
C ASN A 333 19.70 -12.39 -7.74
N LYS A 334 20.73 -11.99 -7.01
CA LYS A 334 22.06 -11.74 -7.58
C LYS A 334 22.70 -12.96 -8.25
N ASN A 335 22.20 -14.17 -7.96
CA ASN A 335 22.66 -15.42 -8.58
C ASN A 335 21.76 -15.89 -9.73
N SER A 336 20.83 -15.03 -10.21
CA SER A 336 19.99 -15.35 -11.36
C SER A 336 20.83 -15.71 -12.58
N THR A 337 20.45 -16.73 -13.30
CA THR A 337 21.05 -17.08 -14.59
C THR A 337 20.58 -16.19 -15.73
N ASN A 338 19.54 -15.39 -15.50
CA ASN A 338 18.96 -14.44 -16.44
C ASN A 338 19.15 -12.99 -15.97
N LEU A 339 20.19 -12.70 -15.19
CA LEU A 339 20.39 -11.44 -14.47
C LEU A 339 20.27 -10.21 -15.39
N ASP A 340 20.84 -10.26 -16.58
CA ASP A 340 20.80 -9.17 -17.56
C ASP A 340 19.35 -8.79 -17.94
N MET A 341 18.53 -9.80 -18.27
CA MET A 341 17.13 -9.56 -18.67
C MET A 341 16.23 -9.29 -17.48
N THR A 342 16.55 -9.82 -16.31
CA THR A 342 15.88 -9.51 -15.07
C THR A 342 16.08 -8.05 -14.69
N ASN A 343 17.31 -7.54 -14.74
CA ASN A 343 17.62 -6.13 -14.51
C ASN A 343 16.99 -5.22 -15.59
N GLU A 344 16.91 -5.70 -16.84
CA GLU A 344 16.23 -4.99 -17.92
C GLU A 344 14.72 -4.88 -17.67
N PHE A 345 14.10 -5.94 -17.15
CA PHE A 345 12.70 -5.90 -16.74
C PHE A 345 12.48 -4.92 -15.57
N MET A 346 13.40 -4.87 -14.60
CA MET A 346 13.33 -3.90 -13.52
C MET A 346 13.47 -2.45 -14.04
N ARG A 347 14.38 -2.19 -15.02
CA ARG A 347 14.47 -0.88 -15.67
C ARG A 347 13.19 -0.45 -16.37
N PHE A 348 12.55 -1.39 -17.06
CA PHE A 348 11.25 -1.17 -17.68
C PHE A 348 10.18 -0.86 -16.64
N LEU A 349 10.04 -1.69 -15.61
CA LEU A 349 8.98 -1.65 -14.63
C LEU A 349 8.93 -0.33 -13.84
N ILE A 350 10.12 0.25 -13.54
CA ILE A 350 10.20 1.51 -12.79
C ILE A 350 10.36 2.74 -13.68
N SER A 351 10.21 2.61 -14.99
CA SER A 351 10.12 3.81 -15.82
C SER A 351 8.92 4.64 -15.41
N THR A 352 9.03 5.96 -15.45
CA THR A 352 7.93 6.87 -15.07
C THR A 352 6.66 6.57 -15.88
N GLU A 353 6.81 6.23 -17.17
CA GLU A 353 5.69 5.86 -18.03
C GLU A 353 4.97 4.60 -17.52
N GLU A 354 5.71 3.55 -17.19
CA GLU A 354 5.15 2.28 -16.75
C GLU A 354 4.51 2.39 -15.36
N LEU A 355 5.17 3.07 -14.41
CA LEU A 355 4.59 3.37 -13.09
C LEU A 355 3.30 4.20 -13.22
N GLY A 356 3.26 5.15 -14.15
CA GLY A 356 2.06 5.94 -14.43
C GLY A 356 0.92 5.11 -15.02
N LEU A 357 1.21 4.21 -15.96
CA LEU A 357 0.22 3.29 -16.54
C LEU A 357 -0.36 2.35 -15.49
N MET A 358 0.48 1.77 -14.65
CA MET A 358 0.03 0.93 -13.52
C MET A 358 -0.91 1.68 -12.58
N ALA A 359 -0.56 2.91 -12.22
CA ALA A 359 -1.39 3.74 -11.35
C ALA A 359 -2.76 4.00 -11.96
N GLN A 360 -2.83 4.32 -13.25
CA GLN A 360 -4.08 4.58 -13.95
C GLN A 360 -4.93 3.32 -14.14
N GLU A 361 -4.34 2.21 -14.54
CA GLU A 361 -5.06 0.96 -14.81
C GLU A 361 -5.67 0.36 -13.54
N LYS A 362 -4.96 0.45 -12.44
CA LYS A 362 -5.27 -0.29 -11.20
C LYS A 362 -5.74 0.59 -10.04
N ARG A 363 -5.83 1.91 -10.22
CA ARG A 363 -6.08 2.86 -9.12
C ARG A 363 -5.10 2.69 -7.97
N LEU A 364 -3.82 2.57 -8.29
CA LEU A 364 -2.77 2.48 -7.28
C LEU A 364 -2.34 3.86 -6.80
N ILE A 365 -1.85 3.91 -5.57
CA ILE A 365 -0.95 4.98 -5.16
C ILE A 365 0.39 4.62 -5.81
N THR A 366 0.86 5.45 -6.73
CA THR A 366 2.11 5.19 -7.46
C THR A 366 3.34 5.41 -6.58
N SER A 367 4.38 4.63 -6.82
CA SER A 367 5.71 4.88 -6.26
C SER A 367 6.52 5.92 -7.05
N SER A 368 6.00 6.40 -8.18
CA SER A 368 6.69 7.36 -9.05
C SER A 368 6.93 8.70 -8.38
N GLU A 369 8.11 9.29 -8.63
CA GLU A 369 8.43 10.67 -8.26
C GLU A 369 7.54 11.68 -9.01
N ASP A 370 7.22 11.40 -10.28
CA ASP A 370 6.24 12.17 -11.06
C ASP A 370 4.82 11.68 -10.74
N TYR A 371 4.36 12.13 -9.61
CA TYR A 371 3.18 11.66 -8.92
C TYR A 371 1.88 12.12 -9.59
N SER A 372 1.23 11.21 -10.31
CA SER A 372 -0.12 11.40 -10.84
C SER A 372 -1.07 10.40 -10.18
N LEU A 373 -1.89 10.89 -9.24
CA LEU A 373 -2.91 10.09 -8.59
C LEU A 373 -4.17 9.98 -9.44
N ASP A 374 -4.83 8.82 -9.36
CA ASP A 374 -6.25 8.73 -9.74
C ASP A 374 -7.08 9.72 -8.91
N GLU A 375 -8.15 10.27 -9.50
CA GLU A 375 -9.00 11.28 -8.85
C GLU A 375 -9.57 10.83 -7.49
N ILE A 376 -9.68 9.52 -7.27
CA ILE A 376 -10.13 8.94 -5.99
C ILE A 376 -9.22 9.33 -4.83
N TYR A 377 -7.94 9.61 -5.11
CA TYR A 377 -6.94 10.03 -4.12
C TYR A 377 -6.70 11.55 -4.12
N GLY A 378 -7.61 12.33 -4.71
CA GLY A 378 -7.42 13.79 -4.84
C GLY A 378 -7.12 14.49 -3.52
N SER A 379 -7.60 13.95 -2.38
CA SER A 379 -7.30 14.46 -1.04
C SER A 379 -5.84 14.32 -0.61
N LEU A 380 -5.03 13.50 -1.30
CA LEU A 380 -3.62 13.26 -0.97
C LEU A 380 -2.67 14.17 -1.77
N ALA A 381 -3.14 14.79 -2.87
CA ALA A 381 -2.29 15.51 -3.83
C ALA A 381 -1.47 16.66 -3.22
N ASP A 382 -2.04 17.36 -2.25
CA ASP A 382 -1.38 18.50 -1.56
C ASP A 382 -1.37 18.25 -0.04
N PHE A 383 -1.16 17.00 0.39
CA PHE A 383 -1.19 16.67 1.81
C PHE A 383 0.00 17.30 2.55
N PRO A 384 -0.21 17.91 3.74
CA PRO A 384 0.85 18.60 4.47
C PRO A 384 2.03 17.70 4.82
N GLU A 385 3.25 18.15 4.52
CA GLU A 385 4.49 17.39 4.78
C GLU A 385 4.68 17.07 6.27
N GLU A 386 4.33 18.01 7.15
CA GLU A 386 4.43 17.85 8.61
C GLU A 386 3.51 16.76 9.17
N ARG A 387 2.51 16.35 8.41
CA ARG A 387 1.60 15.24 8.75
C ARG A 387 1.80 14.01 7.87
N THR A 388 2.85 14.02 7.04
CA THR A 388 3.25 12.87 6.21
C THR A 388 4.31 12.05 6.94
N ILE A 389 4.14 10.74 6.95
CA ILE A 389 5.10 9.76 7.44
C ILE A 389 5.51 8.90 6.25
N ASN A 390 6.75 9.06 5.78
CA ASN A 390 7.28 8.23 4.72
C ASN A 390 7.67 6.85 5.27
N PHE A 391 7.75 5.88 4.38
CA PHE A 391 8.10 4.50 4.71
C PHE A 391 9.41 4.39 5.52
N ASN A 392 10.42 5.18 5.17
CA ASN A 392 11.73 5.17 5.82
C ASN A 392 11.89 6.20 6.97
N ASP A 393 10.81 6.89 7.37
CA ASP A 393 10.83 7.78 8.54
C ASP A 393 10.77 7.02 9.87
N VAL A 394 10.30 5.78 9.85
CA VAL A 394 10.18 4.90 11.01
C VAL A 394 10.66 3.49 10.66
N SER A 395 11.43 2.88 11.54
CA SER A 395 12.03 1.55 11.38
C SER A 395 11.50 0.57 12.45
N MET A 396 10.18 0.63 12.68
CA MET A 396 9.53 -0.26 13.64
C MET A 396 9.63 -1.72 13.20
N LEU A 397 10.19 -2.57 14.07
CA LEU A 397 10.27 -4.00 13.84
C LEU A 397 8.87 -4.64 13.81
N ASP A 398 8.75 -5.78 13.11
CA ASP A 398 7.51 -6.56 13.03
C ASP A 398 6.92 -6.87 14.42
N THR A 399 7.77 -7.15 15.40
CA THR A 399 7.36 -7.37 16.81
C THR A 399 6.67 -6.14 17.41
N THR A 400 7.21 -4.94 17.19
CA THR A 400 6.61 -3.67 17.63
C THR A 400 5.25 -3.45 16.99
N VAL A 401 5.19 -3.62 15.68
CA VAL A 401 3.96 -3.46 14.88
C VAL A 401 2.88 -4.46 15.32
N LYS A 402 3.26 -5.72 15.60
CA LYS A 402 2.36 -6.75 16.13
C LYS A 402 1.82 -6.41 17.52
N GLN A 403 2.66 -5.86 18.41
CA GLN A 403 2.20 -5.43 19.75
C GLN A 403 1.15 -4.32 19.64
N PHE A 404 1.38 -3.30 18.79
CA PHE A 404 0.36 -2.26 18.56
C PHE A 404 -0.92 -2.83 17.97
N ARG A 405 -0.82 -3.71 16.99
CA ARG A 405 -1.96 -4.34 16.32
C ARG A 405 -2.80 -5.15 17.31
N ALA A 406 -2.16 -6.00 18.10
CA ALA A 406 -2.83 -6.79 19.12
C ALA A 406 -3.50 -5.89 20.16
N ALA A 407 -2.80 -4.86 20.65
CA ALA A 407 -3.38 -3.88 21.58
C ALA A 407 -4.64 -3.21 21.00
N ALA A 408 -4.59 -2.75 19.75
CA ALA A 408 -5.72 -2.11 19.09
C ALA A 408 -6.92 -3.08 18.95
N TYR A 409 -6.65 -4.33 18.56
CA TYR A 409 -7.67 -5.37 18.44
C TYR A 409 -8.34 -5.69 19.79
N GLU A 410 -7.56 -5.92 20.84
CA GLU A 410 -8.06 -6.22 22.19
C GLU A 410 -8.89 -5.05 22.76
N VAL A 411 -8.45 -3.80 22.52
CA VAL A 411 -9.14 -2.60 22.99
C VAL A 411 -10.49 -2.44 22.28
N VAL A 412 -10.56 -2.53 20.95
CA VAL A 412 -11.84 -2.34 20.23
C VAL A 412 -12.85 -3.44 20.53
N ASN A 413 -12.38 -4.65 20.87
CA ASN A 413 -13.25 -5.76 21.27
C ASN A 413 -13.60 -5.75 22.78
N GLY A 414 -13.15 -4.73 23.53
CA GLY A 414 -13.43 -4.61 24.97
C GLY A 414 -12.78 -5.68 25.84
N GLN A 415 -11.75 -6.36 25.34
CA GLN A 415 -11.00 -7.41 26.04
C GLN A 415 -9.89 -6.83 26.91
N MET A 416 -9.38 -5.64 26.55
CA MET A 416 -8.47 -4.83 27.33
C MET A 416 -8.95 -3.39 27.39
N THR A 417 -8.71 -2.74 28.52
CA THR A 417 -8.74 -1.28 28.59
C THR A 417 -7.47 -0.70 27.97
N VAL A 418 -7.49 0.58 27.60
CA VAL A 418 -6.27 1.25 27.08
C VAL A 418 -5.14 1.21 28.11
N ASP A 419 -5.44 1.39 29.41
CA ASP A 419 -4.45 1.31 30.49
C ASP A 419 -3.80 -0.08 30.58
N GLU A 420 -4.59 -1.15 30.46
CA GLU A 420 -4.08 -2.52 30.44
C GLU A 420 -3.24 -2.79 29.20
N ALA A 421 -3.67 -2.35 28.03
CA ALA A 421 -2.92 -2.54 26.77
C ALA A 421 -1.56 -1.81 26.82
N VAL A 422 -1.54 -0.57 27.30
CA VAL A 422 -0.30 0.21 27.48
C VAL A 422 0.64 -0.46 28.48
N ALA A 423 0.13 -0.92 29.62
CA ALA A 423 0.93 -1.59 30.66
C ALA A 423 1.44 -2.98 30.21
N ALA A 424 0.73 -3.66 29.31
CA ALA A 424 1.10 -4.98 28.81
C ALA A 424 2.04 -4.94 27.59
N TYR A 425 2.45 -3.77 27.12
CA TYR A 425 3.35 -3.67 25.97
C TYR A 425 4.59 -4.57 26.11
N GLY A 426 4.94 -5.27 25.06
CA GLY A 426 6.01 -6.26 25.02
C GLY A 426 5.61 -7.66 25.52
N THR A 427 4.38 -7.83 26.05
CA THR A 427 3.87 -9.11 26.55
C THR A 427 2.46 -9.44 26.03
N ILE A 428 1.86 -8.57 25.22
CA ILE A 428 0.56 -8.85 24.58
C ILE A 428 0.75 -10.05 23.65
N PRO A 429 -0.09 -11.10 23.75
CA PRO A 429 -0.01 -12.23 22.82
C PRO A 429 -0.18 -11.74 21.38
N THR A 430 0.74 -12.16 20.51
CA THR A 430 0.72 -11.83 19.07
C THR A 430 0.81 -13.10 18.26
N ASP A 431 -0.01 -13.19 17.21
CA ASP A 431 -0.01 -14.32 16.27
C ASP A 431 1.19 -14.28 15.32
#